data_4c22624e1348faad9be5b2d8098893cc
#
_entry.id   4c22624e1348faad9be5b2d8098893cc
#
_cell.length_a   1.000
_cell.length_b   1.000
_cell.length_c   1.000
_cell.angle_alpha   90.00
_cell.angle_beta   90.00
_cell.angle_gamma   90.00
#
_symmetry.space_group_name_H-M   'P 1'
#
loop_
_entity.id
_entity.type
_entity.pdbx_description
1 polymer ?
#
loop_
_entity_poly.entity_id
_entity_poly.type
_entity_poly.pdbx_seq_one_letter_code
_entity_poly.pdbx_strand_id
1 'polypeptide(L)'
;MDNFFVKSEFILEKFKFEENFEIPSVKNMNAENVINVYEGMRHFFPTCQESNQKTTLAPKLENILDQFEALLLDAFGVLNTGATLIPGIVKTLNIAREKKITLLVVTNGASNNSYKKRDQLSSLGLEFSDEEIISSREAAEIFLSYNQPEGPLGVMGNIGDDLNIPNLNCIHLEQDYLMFEEMNSFILLGTLRWDTVWQELLFNSL
;
A
#
# COMPACT_ATOMS: atom_id res chain seq x y z
N MET A 1 -4.54 -9.82 23.07
CA MET A 1 -4.34 -9.08 21.80
C MET A 1 -3.83 -7.71 22.16
N ASP A 2 -2.54 -7.64 22.46
CA ASP A 2 -1.96 -6.43 23.03
C ASP A 2 -1.33 -5.58 21.93
N ASN A 3 -1.91 -4.39 21.75
CA ASN A 3 -1.32 -3.16 21.20
C ASN A 3 -0.34 -3.27 20.01
N PHE A 4 -0.82 -3.66 18.85
CA PHE A 4 -0.10 -3.48 17.58
C PHE A 4 -0.28 -2.06 16.97
N PHE A 5 -1.08 -1.21 17.59
CA PHE A 5 -1.31 0.15 17.10
C PHE A 5 -0.39 1.12 17.84
N VAL A 6 0.68 1.50 17.17
CA VAL A 6 1.52 2.64 17.56
C VAL A 6 0.65 3.89 17.56
N LYS A 7 0.55 4.59 18.69
CA LYS A 7 -0.18 5.86 18.79
C LYS A 7 0.32 6.81 17.71
N SER A 8 -0.59 7.56 17.07
CA SER A 8 -0.29 8.54 16.02
C SER A 8 0.83 9.54 16.41
N GLU A 9 0.90 9.94 17.67
CA GLU A 9 1.99 10.74 18.23
C GLU A 9 3.38 10.10 18.06
N PHE A 10 3.47 8.77 18.14
CA PHE A 10 4.73 8.05 17.98
C PHE A 10 5.21 8.01 16.52
N ILE A 11 4.28 8.05 15.56
CA ILE A 11 4.63 8.13 14.13
C ILE A 11 5.14 9.53 13.81
N LEU A 12 4.45 10.58 14.26
CA LEU A 12 4.85 11.98 14.01
C LEU A 12 6.17 12.36 14.68
N GLU A 13 6.46 11.87 15.91
CA GLU A 13 7.76 12.09 16.54
C GLU A 13 8.91 11.37 15.84
N LYS A 14 8.65 10.21 15.23
CA LYS A 14 9.66 9.46 14.48
C LYS A 14 10.02 10.09 13.13
N PHE A 15 9.13 10.88 12.54
CA PHE A 15 9.33 11.55 11.25
C PHE A 15 9.81 13.00 11.39
N LYS A 16 10.48 13.37 12.49
CA LYS A 16 11.24 14.61 12.53
C LYS A 16 12.42 14.45 11.57
N PHE A 17 12.30 15.06 10.40
CA PHE A 17 13.42 15.23 9.49
C PHE A 17 14.53 16.00 10.23
N GLU A 18 15.80 15.66 9.98
CA GLU A 18 16.92 16.47 10.45
C GLU A 18 16.69 17.90 9.92
N GLU A 19 17.01 18.93 10.74
CA GLU A 19 16.70 20.36 10.48
C GLU A 19 17.18 20.89 9.12
N ASN A 20 18.00 20.15 8.39
CA ASN A 20 18.56 20.51 7.09
C ASN A 20 18.20 19.56 5.93
N PHE A 21 17.19 18.70 6.11
CA PHE A 21 16.81 17.78 5.05
C PHE A 21 15.83 18.47 4.07
N GLU A 22 16.34 18.91 2.92
CA GLU A 22 15.53 19.49 1.85
C GLU A 22 15.08 18.39 0.87
N ILE A 23 13.78 18.23 0.72
CA ILE A 23 13.20 17.42 -0.35
C ILE A 23 13.22 18.26 -1.63
N PRO A 24 13.89 17.81 -2.71
CA PRO A 24 13.89 18.54 -3.97
C PRO A 24 12.48 18.76 -4.50
N SER A 25 12.24 19.90 -5.15
CA SER A 25 10.97 20.14 -5.84
C SER A 25 10.71 19.04 -6.89
N VAL A 26 9.44 18.74 -7.16
CA VAL A 26 9.04 17.70 -8.14
C VAL A 26 9.70 17.94 -9.51
N LYS A 27 9.87 19.18 -9.93
CA LYS A 27 10.54 19.56 -11.19
C LYS A 27 12.00 19.15 -11.25
N ASN A 28 12.65 19.05 -10.10
CA ASN A 28 14.07 18.68 -9.96
C ASN A 28 14.25 17.22 -9.55
N MET A 29 13.15 16.44 -9.47
CA MET A 29 13.22 15.04 -9.07
C MET A 29 13.74 14.19 -10.23
N ASN A 30 14.92 13.60 -10.03
CA ASN A 30 15.56 12.65 -10.93
C ASN A 30 16.04 11.44 -10.11
N ALA A 31 16.56 10.43 -10.75
CA ALA A 31 16.97 9.19 -10.07
C ALA A 31 18.02 9.44 -8.96
N GLU A 32 18.98 10.34 -9.19
CA GLU A 32 20.01 10.68 -8.21
C GLU A 32 19.41 11.39 -7.00
N ASN A 33 18.52 12.38 -7.23
CA ASN A 33 17.85 13.10 -6.16
C ASN A 33 16.92 12.18 -5.35
N VAL A 34 16.22 11.25 -6.00
CA VAL A 34 15.40 10.23 -5.32
C VAL A 34 16.26 9.35 -4.42
N ILE A 35 17.41 8.88 -4.91
CA ILE A 35 18.35 8.08 -4.10
C ILE A 35 18.83 8.89 -2.89
N ASN A 36 19.21 10.16 -3.07
CA ASN A 36 19.65 11.01 -1.98
C ASN A 36 18.57 11.22 -0.92
N VAL A 37 17.30 11.38 -1.34
CA VAL A 37 16.14 11.45 -0.43
C VAL A 37 16.02 10.15 0.37
N TYR A 38 16.08 8.98 -0.27
CA TYR A 38 16.02 7.70 0.42
C TYR A 38 17.20 7.50 1.37
N GLU A 39 18.43 7.88 0.98
CA GLU A 39 19.60 7.80 1.87
C GLU A 39 19.46 8.74 3.08
N GLY A 40 18.97 9.96 2.90
CA GLY A 40 18.67 10.87 4.01
C GLY A 40 17.60 10.34 4.96
N MET A 41 16.67 9.53 4.45
CA MET A 41 15.62 8.89 5.22
C MET A 41 15.99 7.50 5.75
N ARG A 42 17.21 7.01 5.49
CA ARG A 42 17.63 5.65 5.83
C ARG A 42 17.43 5.30 7.31
N HIS A 43 17.60 6.26 8.19
CA HIS A 43 17.45 6.07 9.64
C HIS A 43 16.01 5.78 10.09
N PHE A 44 14.99 6.05 9.22
CA PHE A 44 13.61 5.68 9.47
C PHE A 44 13.30 4.22 9.10
N PHE A 45 14.15 3.60 8.29
CA PHE A 45 13.94 2.22 7.86
C PHE A 45 14.60 1.24 8.85
N PRO A 46 14.03 0.04 8.99
CA PRO A 46 14.67 -1.01 9.80
C PRO A 46 16.11 -1.28 9.34
N THR A 47 17.02 -1.38 10.27
CA THR A 47 18.40 -1.81 9.95
C THR A 47 18.39 -3.27 9.53
N CYS A 48 18.87 -3.54 8.32
CA CYS A 48 19.12 -4.92 7.90
C CYS A 48 20.32 -5.46 8.67
N GLN A 49 20.14 -6.56 9.40
CA GLN A 49 21.28 -7.32 9.90
C GLN A 49 21.97 -7.97 8.70
N GLU A 50 23.28 -7.82 8.60
CA GLU A 50 24.05 -8.54 7.58
C GLU A 50 23.86 -10.03 7.79
N SER A 51 23.26 -10.69 6.81
CA SER A 51 23.11 -12.14 6.81
C SER A 51 24.30 -12.76 6.08
N ASN A 52 25.06 -13.60 6.79
CA ASN A 52 26.11 -14.42 6.20
C ASN A 52 25.54 -15.61 5.40
N GLN A 53 24.22 -15.68 5.22
CA GLN A 53 23.59 -16.75 4.47
C GLN A 53 23.82 -16.55 2.96
N LYS A 54 24.30 -17.62 2.33
CA LYS A 54 24.46 -17.62 0.86
C LYS A 54 23.10 -17.68 0.19
N THR A 55 22.89 -16.78 -0.77
CA THR A 55 21.73 -16.84 -1.65
C THR A 55 21.71 -18.17 -2.42
N THR A 56 20.59 -18.88 -2.36
CA THR A 56 20.36 -20.10 -3.13
C THR A 56 19.46 -19.79 -4.29
N LEU A 57 19.89 -20.15 -5.51
CA LEU A 57 19.06 -20.02 -6.70
C LEU A 57 18.06 -21.16 -6.78
N ALA A 58 16.77 -20.82 -6.76
CA ALA A 58 15.68 -21.76 -7.02
C ALA A 58 15.19 -21.58 -8.47
N PRO A 59 15.18 -22.62 -9.31
CA PRO A 59 14.70 -22.52 -10.70
C PRO A 59 13.23 -22.15 -10.81
N LYS A 60 12.42 -22.60 -9.86
CA LYS A 60 10.96 -22.34 -9.76
C LYS A 60 10.54 -22.28 -8.31
N LEU A 61 9.47 -21.52 -8.02
CA LEU A 61 8.90 -21.46 -6.69
C LEU A 61 8.43 -22.84 -6.19
N GLU A 62 7.87 -23.67 -7.07
CA GLU A 62 7.39 -25.01 -6.72
C GLU A 62 8.49 -25.91 -6.13
N ASN A 63 9.76 -25.67 -6.47
CA ASN A 63 10.88 -26.45 -5.96
C ASN A 63 11.23 -26.18 -4.49
N ILE A 64 10.74 -25.07 -3.95
CA ILE A 64 11.04 -24.64 -2.58
C ILE A 64 9.81 -24.55 -1.69
N LEU A 65 8.62 -24.84 -2.21
CA LEU A 65 7.36 -24.74 -1.46
C LEU A 65 7.37 -25.52 -0.15
N ASP A 66 8.01 -26.70 -0.11
CA ASP A 66 8.07 -27.54 1.09
C ASP A 66 8.87 -26.91 2.26
N GLN A 67 9.50 -25.77 2.02
CA GLN A 67 10.26 -25.05 3.04
C GLN A 67 9.39 -24.00 3.77
N PHE A 68 8.14 -23.79 3.34
CA PHE A 68 7.28 -22.72 3.83
C PHE A 68 5.93 -23.25 4.29
N GLU A 69 5.41 -22.66 5.35
CA GLU A 69 4.05 -22.91 5.85
C GLU A 69 3.03 -21.90 5.29
N ALA A 70 3.53 -20.74 4.84
CA ALA A 70 2.72 -19.66 4.27
C ALA A 70 3.46 -18.95 3.15
N LEU A 71 2.71 -18.43 2.19
CA LEU A 71 3.19 -17.52 1.15
C LEU A 71 2.43 -16.20 1.22
N LEU A 72 3.18 -15.11 1.31
CA LEU A 72 2.67 -13.76 1.14
C LEU A 72 2.98 -13.32 -0.31
N LEU A 73 1.93 -13.07 -1.07
CA LEU A 73 1.99 -12.84 -2.50
C LEU A 73 1.55 -11.41 -2.81
N ASP A 74 2.41 -10.62 -3.45
CA ASP A 74 1.96 -9.37 -4.05
C ASP A 74 1.02 -9.65 -5.23
N ALA A 75 0.12 -8.73 -5.52
CA ALA A 75 -0.82 -8.90 -6.63
C ALA A 75 -0.19 -8.51 -7.96
N PHE A 76 0.19 -7.24 -8.13
CA PHE A 76 0.71 -6.75 -9.40
C PHE A 76 2.18 -7.15 -9.61
N GLY A 77 2.45 -7.86 -10.70
CA GLY A 77 3.79 -8.37 -11.01
C GLY A 77 4.08 -9.76 -10.45
N VAL A 78 3.26 -10.28 -9.53
CA VAL A 78 3.39 -11.63 -8.96
C VAL A 78 2.21 -12.53 -9.36
N LEU A 79 0.99 -12.07 -9.18
CA LEU A 79 -0.20 -12.82 -9.60
C LEU A 79 -0.64 -12.42 -11.01
N ASN A 80 -0.63 -11.13 -11.30
CA ASN A 80 -1.10 -10.58 -12.58
C ASN A 80 -0.33 -9.32 -12.99
N THR A 81 -0.46 -8.96 -14.27
CA THR A 81 -0.04 -7.67 -14.83
C THR A 81 -1.26 -7.00 -15.47
N GLY A 82 -2.04 -6.27 -14.67
CA GLY A 82 -3.33 -5.73 -15.10
C GLY A 82 -4.34 -6.83 -15.37
N ALA A 83 -4.76 -7.00 -16.62
CA ALA A 83 -5.77 -7.98 -17.02
C ALA A 83 -5.20 -9.38 -17.35
N THR A 84 -3.90 -9.59 -17.20
CA THR A 84 -3.25 -10.84 -17.60
C THR A 84 -2.57 -11.51 -16.40
N LEU A 85 -2.79 -12.82 -16.24
CA LEU A 85 -2.12 -13.60 -15.22
C LEU A 85 -0.64 -13.79 -15.53
N ILE A 86 0.18 -13.87 -14.49
CA ILE A 86 1.57 -14.33 -14.62
C ILE A 86 1.56 -15.80 -15.05
N PRO A 87 2.30 -16.17 -16.12
CA PRO A 87 2.32 -17.53 -16.63
C PRO A 87 2.70 -18.55 -15.55
N GLY A 88 1.87 -19.58 -15.39
CA GLY A 88 2.11 -20.67 -14.43
C GLY A 88 1.60 -20.41 -13.02
N ILE A 89 1.16 -19.18 -12.69
CA ILE A 89 0.74 -18.85 -11.31
C ILE A 89 -0.39 -19.74 -10.80
N VAL A 90 -1.43 -19.99 -11.60
CA VAL A 90 -2.55 -20.86 -11.21
C VAL A 90 -2.05 -22.24 -10.78
N LYS A 91 -1.14 -22.81 -11.57
CA LYS A 91 -0.53 -24.13 -11.24
C LYS A 91 0.23 -24.08 -9.92
N THR A 92 1.04 -23.05 -9.72
CA THR A 92 1.84 -22.88 -8.48
C THR A 92 0.94 -22.75 -7.27
N LEU A 93 -0.14 -21.93 -7.36
CA LEU A 93 -1.10 -21.78 -6.27
C LEU A 93 -1.83 -23.10 -5.94
N ASN A 94 -2.23 -23.87 -6.96
CA ASN A 94 -2.86 -25.17 -6.75
C ASN A 94 -1.93 -26.14 -6.01
N ILE A 95 -0.66 -26.22 -6.42
CA ILE A 95 0.35 -27.04 -5.73
C ILE A 95 0.52 -26.58 -4.27
N ALA A 96 0.56 -25.27 -4.02
CA ALA A 96 0.68 -24.74 -2.67
C ALA A 96 -0.56 -25.13 -1.82
N ARG A 97 -1.77 -25.03 -2.36
CA ARG A 97 -3.00 -25.45 -1.68
C ARG A 97 -3.04 -26.95 -1.40
N GLU A 98 -2.61 -27.79 -2.35
CA GLU A 98 -2.49 -29.26 -2.15
C GLU A 98 -1.51 -29.58 -1.01
N LYS A 99 -0.45 -28.80 -0.87
CA LYS A 99 0.52 -28.90 0.23
C LYS A 99 0.04 -28.26 1.54
N LYS A 100 -1.18 -27.69 1.57
CA LYS A 100 -1.77 -26.98 2.70
C LYS A 100 -0.95 -25.76 3.17
N ILE A 101 -0.26 -25.13 2.25
CA ILE A 101 0.45 -23.87 2.50
C ILE A 101 -0.60 -22.75 2.57
N THR A 102 -0.54 -21.95 3.61
CA THR A 102 -1.40 -20.76 3.74
C THR A 102 -1.03 -19.74 2.67
N LEU A 103 -2.03 -19.26 1.92
CA LEU A 103 -1.84 -18.24 0.90
C LEU A 103 -2.45 -16.93 1.38
N LEU A 104 -1.67 -15.84 1.29
CA LEU A 104 -2.13 -14.48 1.58
C LEU A 104 -1.72 -13.57 0.43
N VAL A 105 -2.68 -12.86 -0.14
CA VAL A 105 -2.43 -11.78 -1.09
C VAL A 105 -2.22 -10.49 -0.29
N VAL A 106 -1.03 -9.91 -0.38
CA VAL A 106 -0.69 -8.65 0.29
C VAL A 106 -0.44 -7.61 -0.79
N THR A 107 -1.28 -6.59 -0.86
CA THR A 107 -1.22 -5.63 -1.97
C THR A 107 -1.30 -4.18 -1.49
N ASN A 108 -0.52 -3.30 -2.16
CA ASN A 108 -0.60 -1.85 -1.97
C ASN A 108 -1.85 -1.21 -2.60
N GLY A 109 -2.65 -1.98 -3.32
CA GLY A 109 -3.85 -1.46 -4.00
C GLY A 109 -4.90 -0.97 -3.01
N ALA A 110 -5.08 0.35 -2.91
CA ALA A 110 -6.05 0.99 -2.03
C ALA A 110 -7.33 1.47 -2.74
N SER A 111 -7.35 1.42 -4.07
CA SER A 111 -8.46 1.90 -4.90
C SER A 111 -9.75 1.12 -4.71
N ASN A 112 -9.66 -0.13 -4.30
CA ASN A 112 -10.80 -1.02 -4.12
C ASN A 112 -10.73 -1.71 -2.76
N ASN A 113 -11.91 -1.94 -2.17
CA ASN A 113 -12.04 -2.78 -0.98
C ASN A 113 -11.73 -4.27 -1.31
N SER A 114 -11.64 -5.12 -0.28
CA SER A 114 -11.32 -6.54 -0.41
C SER A 114 -12.28 -7.29 -1.33
N TYR A 115 -13.58 -7.02 -1.25
CA TYR A 115 -14.58 -7.66 -2.11
C TYR A 115 -14.34 -7.41 -3.59
N LYS A 116 -14.12 -6.14 -3.97
CA LYS A 116 -13.80 -5.81 -5.36
C LYS A 116 -12.47 -6.39 -5.80
N LYS A 117 -11.48 -6.45 -4.90
CA LYS A 117 -10.19 -7.06 -5.19
C LYS A 117 -10.32 -8.56 -5.41
N ARG A 118 -11.08 -9.27 -4.57
CA ARG A 118 -11.40 -10.68 -4.76
C ARG A 118 -12.07 -10.91 -6.11
N ASP A 119 -13.12 -10.14 -6.42
CA ASP A 119 -13.86 -10.28 -7.67
C ASP A 119 -12.95 -10.03 -8.90
N GLN A 120 -12.01 -9.08 -8.81
CA GLN A 120 -11.00 -8.88 -9.85
C GLN A 120 -10.10 -10.10 -10.03
N LEU A 121 -9.59 -10.68 -8.94
CA LEU A 121 -8.75 -11.88 -8.99
C LEU A 121 -9.55 -13.09 -9.50
N SER A 122 -10.79 -13.28 -9.04
CA SER A 122 -11.68 -14.35 -9.50
C SER A 122 -12.00 -14.23 -10.99
N SER A 123 -12.21 -13.01 -11.51
CA SER A 123 -12.41 -12.78 -12.94
C SER A 123 -11.23 -13.19 -13.81
N LEU A 124 -10.03 -13.24 -13.23
CA LEU A 124 -8.81 -13.74 -13.85
C LEU A 124 -8.60 -15.25 -13.66
N GLY A 125 -9.48 -15.92 -12.90
CA GLY A 125 -9.38 -17.34 -12.61
C GLY A 125 -8.54 -17.67 -11.36
N LEU A 126 -8.35 -16.70 -10.46
CA LEU A 126 -7.67 -16.90 -9.17
C LEU A 126 -8.70 -16.86 -8.03
N GLU A 127 -8.82 -17.97 -7.32
CA GLU A 127 -9.76 -18.10 -6.23
C GLU A 127 -9.06 -17.84 -4.89
N PHE A 128 -9.49 -16.74 -4.23
CA PHE A 128 -9.08 -16.37 -2.88
C PHE A 128 -10.31 -16.03 -2.05
N SER A 129 -10.30 -16.36 -0.76
CA SER A 129 -11.31 -15.88 0.18
C SER A 129 -11.00 -14.45 0.62
N ASP A 130 -11.97 -13.80 1.27
CA ASP A 130 -11.75 -12.43 1.77
C ASP A 130 -10.63 -12.38 2.82
N GLU A 131 -10.51 -13.42 3.64
CA GLU A 131 -9.48 -13.54 4.68
C GLU A 131 -8.08 -13.79 4.11
N GLU A 132 -7.99 -14.23 2.86
CA GLU A 132 -6.71 -14.41 2.16
C GLU A 132 -6.23 -13.15 1.45
N ILE A 133 -6.97 -12.03 1.52
CA ILE A 133 -6.60 -10.77 0.86
C ILE A 133 -6.38 -9.68 1.90
N ILE A 134 -5.19 -9.12 1.93
CA ILE A 134 -4.81 -8.00 2.78
C ILE A 134 -4.37 -6.84 1.88
N SER A 135 -5.08 -5.73 1.94
CA SER A 135 -4.77 -4.54 1.15
C SER A 135 -4.40 -3.35 2.03
N SER A 136 -3.67 -2.38 1.47
CA SER A 136 -3.43 -1.12 2.15
C SER A 136 -4.74 -0.37 2.43
N ARG A 137 -5.80 -0.62 1.64
CA ARG A 137 -7.14 -0.09 1.90
C ARG A 137 -7.71 -0.60 3.21
N GLU A 138 -7.70 -1.92 3.45
CA GLU A 138 -8.19 -2.51 4.70
C GLU A 138 -7.36 -2.08 5.89
N ALA A 139 -6.03 -2.04 5.73
CA ALA A 139 -5.15 -1.53 6.77
C ALA A 139 -5.50 -0.09 7.15
N ALA A 140 -5.80 0.78 6.17
CA ALA A 140 -6.24 2.14 6.41
C ALA A 140 -7.62 2.20 7.08
N GLU A 141 -8.59 1.39 6.65
CA GLU A 141 -9.92 1.32 7.26
C GLU A 141 -9.86 0.87 8.73
N ILE A 142 -9.05 -0.15 9.01
CA ILE A 142 -8.81 -0.62 10.39
C ILE A 142 -8.14 0.48 11.21
N PHE A 143 -7.09 1.12 10.70
CA PHE A 143 -6.42 2.21 11.40
C PHE A 143 -7.38 3.36 11.72
N LEU A 144 -8.16 3.82 10.74
CA LEU A 144 -9.10 4.91 10.89
C LEU A 144 -10.30 4.54 11.78
N SER A 145 -10.66 3.28 11.90
CA SER A 145 -11.71 2.84 12.84
C SER A 145 -11.33 3.08 14.32
N TYR A 146 -10.04 3.04 14.62
CA TYR A 146 -9.49 3.33 15.96
C TYR A 146 -9.01 4.77 16.13
N ASN A 147 -8.68 5.45 15.00
CA ASN A 147 -8.12 6.79 14.98
C ASN A 147 -8.96 7.67 14.05
N GLN A 148 -10.21 7.92 14.45
CA GLN A 148 -11.11 8.72 13.64
C GLN A 148 -10.62 10.18 13.58
N PRO A 149 -10.53 10.76 12.37
CA PRO A 149 -10.17 12.16 12.22
C PRO A 149 -11.26 13.08 12.80
N GLU A 150 -10.85 14.22 13.32
CA GLU A 150 -11.77 15.28 13.69
C GLU A 150 -12.26 15.99 12.42
N GLY A 151 -13.56 15.91 12.15
CA GLY A 151 -14.17 16.54 10.97
C GLY A 151 -14.15 15.67 9.71
N PRO A 152 -14.31 16.28 8.53
CA PRO A 152 -14.35 15.56 7.28
C PRO A 152 -12.96 15.07 6.87
N LEU A 153 -12.93 13.88 6.26
CA LEU A 153 -11.74 13.27 5.67
C LEU A 153 -11.70 13.57 4.18
N GLY A 154 -10.70 14.33 3.75
CA GLY A 154 -10.44 14.56 2.33
C GLY A 154 -9.86 13.31 1.66
N VAL A 155 -10.56 12.78 0.67
CA VAL A 155 -10.18 11.53 0.00
C VAL A 155 -9.75 11.82 -1.43
N MET A 156 -8.52 11.45 -1.75
CA MET A 156 -7.96 11.51 -3.10
C MET A 156 -7.85 10.11 -3.68
N GLY A 157 -8.33 9.93 -4.92
CA GLY A 157 -8.27 8.65 -5.62
C GLY A 157 -8.48 8.80 -7.12
N ASN A 158 -8.59 7.67 -7.81
CA ASN A 158 -8.80 7.68 -9.26
C ASN A 158 -10.29 7.75 -9.59
N ILE A 159 -10.61 8.11 -10.82
CA ILE A 159 -11.99 8.09 -11.32
C ILE A 159 -12.50 6.63 -11.32
N GLY A 160 -13.65 6.42 -10.69
CA GLY A 160 -14.29 5.10 -10.58
C GLY A 160 -13.83 4.24 -9.40
N ASP A 161 -12.89 4.74 -8.58
CA ASP A 161 -12.54 4.11 -7.32
C ASP A 161 -13.70 4.20 -6.31
N ASP A 162 -13.70 3.28 -5.35
CA ASP A 162 -14.56 3.41 -4.16
C ASP A 162 -13.83 4.27 -3.12
N LEU A 163 -14.19 5.55 -3.09
CA LEU A 163 -13.52 6.54 -2.22
C LEU A 163 -14.15 6.66 -0.83
N ASN A 164 -15.18 5.88 -0.51
CA ASN A 164 -15.83 5.93 0.79
C ASN A 164 -15.15 5.01 1.81
N ILE A 165 -14.77 5.57 2.94
CA ILE A 165 -14.29 4.80 4.10
C ILE A 165 -15.48 4.57 5.05
N PRO A 166 -15.77 3.35 5.49
CA PRO A 166 -16.90 3.06 6.35
C PRO A 166 -16.91 3.92 7.62
N ASN A 167 -18.08 4.43 7.98
CA ASN A 167 -18.33 5.24 9.18
C ASN A 167 -17.57 6.58 9.27
N LEU A 168 -16.98 7.06 8.18
CA LEU A 168 -16.33 8.36 8.12
C LEU A 168 -17.06 9.31 7.16
N ASN A 169 -17.01 10.61 7.48
CA ASN A 169 -17.49 11.66 6.59
C ASN A 169 -16.43 11.94 5.52
N CYS A 170 -16.47 11.20 4.41
CA CYS A 170 -15.53 11.31 3.31
C CYS A 170 -15.94 12.40 2.33
N ILE A 171 -15.05 13.33 2.03
CA ILE A 171 -15.19 14.33 0.96
C ILE A 171 -14.25 13.94 -0.17
N HIS A 172 -14.82 13.63 -1.33
CA HIS A 172 -14.04 13.31 -2.53
C HIS A 172 -13.45 14.60 -3.08
N LEU A 173 -12.14 14.73 -3.00
CA LEU A 173 -11.45 15.94 -3.40
C LEU A 173 -11.34 16.05 -4.92
N GLU A 174 -11.48 17.26 -5.41
CA GLU A 174 -11.17 17.70 -6.77
C GLU A 174 -10.05 18.75 -6.70
N GLN A 175 -9.55 19.24 -7.83
CA GLN A 175 -8.54 20.30 -7.87
C GLN A 175 -9.16 21.68 -7.56
N ASP A 176 -9.64 21.82 -6.33
CA ASP A 176 -10.29 23.02 -5.81
C ASP A 176 -9.67 23.39 -4.45
N TYR A 177 -9.07 24.57 -4.39
CA TYR A 177 -8.40 25.08 -3.20
C TYR A 177 -9.34 25.15 -1.97
N LEU A 178 -10.57 25.60 -2.17
CA LEU A 178 -11.53 25.73 -1.06
C LEU A 178 -11.88 24.37 -0.43
N MET A 179 -11.96 23.32 -1.24
CA MET A 179 -12.19 21.98 -0.71
C MET A 179 -11.04 21.51 0.19
N PHE A 180 -9.81 21.85 -0.17
CA PHE A 180 -8.65 21.47 0.64
C PHE A 180 -8.57 22.26 1.95
N GLU A 181 -8.90 23.55 1.94
CA GLU A 181 -8.91 24.40 3.15
C GLU A 181 -9.93 23.93 4.21
N GLU A 182 -11.00 23.26 3.79
CA GLU A 182 -12.03 22.75 4.69
C GLU A 182 -11.66 21.42 5.37
N MET A 183 -10.55 20.79 4.94
CA MET A 183 -10.14 19.47 5.42
C MET A 183 -9.08 19.58 6.52
N ASN A 184 -9.24 18.76 7.55
CA ASN A 184 -8.26 18.59 8.63
C ASN A 184 -7.43 17.32 8.49
N SER A 185 -7.85 16.42 7.61
CA SER A 185 -7.20 15.12 7.40
C SER A 185 -7.35 14.67 5.96
N PHE A 186 -6.35 13.95 5.46
CA PHE A 186 -6.32 13.52 4.07
C PHE A 186 -5.95 12.03 3.98
N ILE A 187 -6.52 11.34 2.99
CA ILE A 187 -6.11 10.00 2.59
C ILE A 187 -5.95 9.91 1.08
N LEU A 188 -4.87 9.27 0.64
CA LEU A 188 -4.59 9.01 -0.76
C LEU A 188 -4.81 7.53 -1.07
N LEU A 189 -5.85 7.22 -1.83
CA LEU A 189 -6.23 5.86 -2.22
C LEU A 189 -5.77 5.46 -3.62
N GLY A 190 -5.39 6.43 -4.45
CA GLY A 190 -4.91 6.17 -5.80
C GLY A 190 -4.16 7.37 -6.37
N THR A 191 -3.19 7.12 -7.25
CA THR A 191 -2.23 8.12 -7.74
C THR A 191 -2.35 8.44 -9.23
N LEU A 192 -3.29 7.84 -9.98
CA LEU A 192 -3.38 8.08 -11.42
C LEU A 192 -3.76 9.53 -11.79
N ARG A 193 -4.40 10.24 -10.86
CA ARG A 193 -4.75 11.66 -11.03
C ARG A 193 -3.73 12.60 -10.37
N TRP A 194 -2.70 12.04 -9.72
CA TRP A 194 -1.73 12.86 -8.99
C TRP A 194 -0.84 13.62 -9.95
N ASP A 195 -0.77 14.94 -9.78
CA ASP A 195 0.09 15.84 -10.51
C ASP A 195 0.62 16.96 -9.58
N THR A 196 1.30 17.94 -10.15
CA THR A 196 1.86 19.06 -9.37
C THR A 196 0.78 19.95 -8.76
N VAL A 197 -0.41 20.03 -9.35
CA VAL A 197 -1.53 20.84 -8.81
C VAL A 197 -2.08 20.17 -7.56
N TRP A 198 -2.32 18.87 -7.58
CA TRP A 198 -2.72 18.11 -6.41
C TRP A 198 -1.72 18.23 -5.26
N GLN A 199 -0.44 18.16 -5.60
CA GLN A 199 0.63 18.29 -4.61
C GLN A 199 0.66 19.68 -3.99
N GLU A 200 0.55 20.74 -4.80
CA GLU A 200 0.53 22.13 -4.31
C GLU A 200 -0.70 22.39 -3.44
N LEU A 201 -1.88 21.90 -3.83
CA LEU A 201 -3.09 22.02 -3.03
C LEU A 201 -2.94 21.34 -1.66
N LEU A 202 -2.43 20.11 -1.63
CA LEU A 202 -2.20 19.40 -0.38
C LEU A 202 -1.18 20.12 0.52
N PHE A 203 -0.02 20.53 -0.02
CA PHE A 203 1.00 21.21 0.76
C PHE A 203 0.55 22.56 1.32
N ASN A 204 -0.30 23.28 0.60
CA ASN A 204 -0.81 24.57 1.06
C ASN A 204 -1.91 24.44 2.13
N SER A 205 -2.49 23.26 2.30
CA SER A 205 -3.55 22.97 3.27
C SER A 205 -3.05 22.31 4.57
N LEU A 206 -1.80 21.85 4.60
CA LEU A 206 -1.14 21.27 5.78
C LEU A 206 -0.36 22.33 6.58
#